data_22abf0d045c6ac5a87ae4402134820b0
#
_entry.id   22abf0d045c6ac5a87ae4402134820b0
#
_cell.length_a   1.000
_cell.length_b   1.000
_cell.length_c   1.000
_cell.angle_alpha   90.00
_cell.angle_beta   90.00
_cell.angle_gamma   90.00
#
_symmetry.space_group_name_H-M   'P 1'
#
loop_
_entity.id
_entity.type
_entity.pdbx_description
1 polymer ?
#
loop_
_entity_poly.entity_id
_entity_poly.type
_entity_poly.pdbx_seq_one_letter_code
_entity_poly.pdbx_strand_id
1 'polypeptide(L)'
;MAFDTWYQSLKTTRFLLAGRNDIDVYYWIDGLGVEWIPFIQAILAKHQQDNIYLNEVMVARALLPTTTEVNKVELQHLSDVDIQTMKVGDLDSMAHQSSNRYPNTIISEMRIVEDAVEGIINKYAGKKIAIVSDHGLTYLSQLQGGLNLAGFDSDHHGRLAVCKIGKATN
;
A
#
# COMPACT_ATOMS: atom_id res chain seq x y z
N MET A 1 -9.56 10.09 -20.07
CA MET A 1 -10.11 8.81 -19.53
C MET A 1 -10.81 9.14 -18.22
N ALA A 2 -12.06 8.73 -18.03
CA ALA A 2 -12.76 8.93 -16.77
C ALA A 2 -12.09 8.09 -15.65
N PHE A 3 -12.10 8.60 -14.42
CA PHE A 3 -11.49 7.89 -13.27
C PHE A 3 -12.01 6.46 -13.13
N ASP A 4 -13.32 6.27 -13.21
CA ASP A 4 -13.93 4.93 -13.09
C ASP A 4 -13.41 3.95 -14.13
N THR A 5 -13.25 4.38 -15.37
CA THR A 5 -12.71 3.53 -16.44
C THR A 5 -11.25 3.16 -16.18
N TRP A 6 -10.44 4.13 -15.73
CA TRP A 6 -9.06 3.88 -15.37
C TRP A 6 -8.96 2.94 -14.16
N TYR A 7 -9.71 3.23 -13.11
CA TYR A 7 -9.71 2.43 -11.89
C TYR A 7 -10.16 0.98 -12.17
N GLN A 8 -11.21 0.79 -12.96
CA GLN A 8 -11.71 -0.53 -13.33
C GLN A 8 -10.74 -1.32 -14.23
N SER A 9 -9.86 -0.64 -14.94
CA SER A 9 -8.86 -1.31 -15.79
C SER A 9 -7.74 -1.97 -15.00
N LEU A 10 -7.50 -1.53 -13.76
CA LEU A 10 -6.49 -2.11 -12.87
C LEU A 10 -7.06 -3.34 -12.15
N LYS A 11 -6.22 -4.34 -12.00
CA LYS A 11 -6.55 -5.57 -11.27
C LYS A 11 -6.29 -5.41 -9.78
N THR A 12 -7.01 -6.15 -8.96
CA THR A 12 -6.75 -6.20 -7.51
C THR A 12 -5.50 -7.02 -7.21
N THR A 13 -4.94 -6.86 -6.02
CA THR A 13 -3.77 -7.60 -5.55
C THR A 13 -4.01 -9.11 -5.63
N ARG A 14 -5.14 -9.59 -5.16
CA ARG A 14 -5.54 -11.00 -5.24
C ARG A 14 -5.50 -11.53 -6.66
N PHE A 15 -5.99 -10.76 -7.64
CA PHE A 15 -6.01 -11.18 -9.03
C PHE A 15 -4.58 -11.25 -9.62
N LEU A 16 -3.72 -10.30 -9.27
CA LEU A 16 -2.34 -10.27 -9.76
C LEU A 16 -1.49 -11.41 -9.18
N LEU A 17 -1.79 -11.82 -7.97
CA LEU A 17 -1.07 -12.88 -7.28
C LEU A 17 -1.70 -14.29 -7.47
N ALA A 18 -2.87 -14.36 -8.10
CA ALA A 18 -3.54 -15.63 -8.36
C ALA A 18 -2.67 -16.55 -9.21
N GLY A 19 -2.44 -17.76 -8.73
CA GLY A 19 -1.63 -18.77 -9.44
C GLY A 19 -0.13 -18.58 -9.38
N ARG A 20 0.37 -17.62 -8.61
CA ARG A 20 1.82 -17.44 -8.36
C ARG A 20 2.29 -18.52 -7.38
N ASN A 21 2.96 -19.54 -7.92
CA ASN A 21 3.54 -20.64 -7.14
C ASN A 21 5.06 -20.49 -7.00
N ASP A 22 5.60 -19.40 -7.50
CA ASP A 22 7.02 -19.12 -7.56
C ASP A 22 7.50 -18.18 -6.46
N ILE A 23 6.61 -17.73 -5.59
CA ILE A 23 6.92 -16.83 -4.47
C ILE A 23 7.05 -17.67 -3.20
N ASP A 24 8.19 -17.54 -2.53
CA ASP A 24 8.47 -18.23 -1.26
C ASP A 24 7.92 -17.46 -0.04
N VAL A 25 7.90 -16.13 -0.14
CA VAL A 25 7.50 -15.26 0.97
C VAL A 25 6.73 -14.05 0.46
N TYR A 26 5.57 -13.81 1.04
CA TYR A 26 4.85 -12.56 0.88
C TYR A 26 5.09 -11.67 2.10
N TYR A 27 5.59 -10.48 1.87
CA TYR A 27 5.87 -9.51 2.94
C TYR A 27 4.96 -8.31 2.81
N TRP A 28 4.10 -8.13 3.80
CA TRP A 28 3.11 -7.06 3.76
C TRP A 28 3.59 -5.83 4.52
N ILE A 29 3.70 -4.70 3.82
CA ILE A 29 3.93 -3.38 4.41
C ILE A 29 2.65 -2.58 4.27
N ASP A 30 2.04 -2.25 5.41
CA ASP A 30 0.77 -1.51 5.50
C ASP A 30 0.95 -0.08 4.99
N GLY A 31 0.06 0.35 4.08
CA GLY A 31 0.10 1.70 3.53
C GLY A 31 1.20 1.99 2.51
N LEU A 32 1.91 0.96 2.01
CA LEU A 32 2.97 1.13 1.02
C LEU A 32 2.39 1.37 -0.38
N GLY A 33 2.25 2.62 -0.78
CA GLY A 33 1.73 3.02 -2.08
C GLY A 33 2.77 2.97 -3.21
N VAL A 34 2.30 3.28 -4.42
CA VAL A 34 3.13 3.28 -5.63
C VAL A 34 4.25 4.32 -5.60
N GLU A 35 4.10 5.37 -4.79
CA GLU A 35 5.09 6.42 -4.58
C GLU A 35 6.42 5.89 -4.01
N TRP A 36 6.40 4.74 -3.34
CA TRP A 36 7.59 4.12 -2.76
C TRP A 36 8.39 3.25 -3.73
N ILE A 37 7.84 2.92 -4.90
CA ILE A 37 8.51 2.06 -5.89
C ILE A 37 9.91 2.56 -6.24
N PRO A 38 10.14 3.84 -6.60
CA PRO A 38 11.48 4.31 -6.95
C PRO A 38 12.47 4.22 -5.78
N PHE A 39 12.00 4.44 -4.56
CA PHE A 39 12.84 4.36 -3.37
C PHE A 39 13.26 2.91 -3.07
N ILE A 40 12.31 1.97 -3.13
CA ILE A 40 12.60 0.53 -2.97
C ILE A 40 13.56 0.05 -4.06
N GLN A 41 13.36 0.48 -5.31
CA GLN A 41 14.30 0.17 -6.40
C GLN A 41 15.72 0.68 -6.12
N ALA A 42 15.84 1.88 -5.53
CA ALA A 42 17.14 2.43 -5.15
C ALA A 42 17.81 1.64 -4.02
N ILE A 43 17.03 1.15 -3.03
CA ILE A 43 17.55 0.28 -1.97
C ILE A 43 18.06 -1.03 -2.57
N LEU A 44 17.23 -1.69 -3.38
CA LEU A 44 17.60 -2.97 -4.02
C LEU A 44 18.83 -2.85 -4.92
N ALA A 45 19.00 -1.70 -5.60
CA ALA A 45 20.17 -1.45 -6.43
C ALA A 45 21.49 -1.46 -5.65
N LYS A 46 21.48 -1.11 -4.36
CA LYS A 46 22.65 -1.19 -3.49
C LYS A 46 23.10 -2.65 -3.26
N HIS A 47 22.17 -3.60 -3.36
CA HIS A 47 22.36 -5.03 -3.06
C HIS A 47 22.55 -5.92 -4.28
N GLN A 48 22.73 -5.35 -5.48
CA GLN A 48 22.95 -6.15 -6.70
C GLN A 48 24.19 -7.05 -6.61
N GLN A 49 25.22 -6.62 -5.88
CA GLN A 49 26.42 -7.42 -5.64
C GLN A 49 26.17 -8.62 -4.72
N ASP A 50 25.08 -8.59 -3.94
CA ASP A 50 24.64 -9.67 -3.06
C ASP A 50 23.70 -10.66 -3.74
N ASN A 51 23.61 -10.62 -5.09
CA ASN A 51 22.69 -11.41 -5.92
C ASN A 51 21.21 -11.15 -5.62
N ILE A 52 20.87 -9.92 -5.26
CA ILE A 52 19.49 -9.49 -5.05
C ILE A 52 19.03 -8.69 -6.26
N TYR A 53 17.95 -9.13 -6.85
CA TYR A 53 17.41 -8.54 -8.08
C TYR A 53 15.93 -8.28 -7.97
N LEU A 54 15.50 -7.13 -8.48
CA LEU A 54 14.09 -6.84 -8.70
C LEU A 54 13.63 -7.51 -10.01
N ASN A 55 12.79 -8.52 -9.91
CA ASN A 55 12.30 -9.25 -11.08
C ASN A 55 11.11 -8.57 -11.74
N GLU A 56 10.20 -8.03 -10.95
CA GLU A 56 8.93 -7.49 -11.45
C GLU A 56 8.36 -6.42 -10.51
N VAL A 57 7.66 -5.47 -11.07
CA VAL A 57 6.84 -4.50 -10.33
C VAL A 57 5.43 -4.53 -10.90
N MET A 58 4.45 -4.72 -10.06
CA MET A 58 3.04 -4.71 -10.42
C MET A 58 2.28 -3.65 -9.64
N VAL A 59 1.35 -2.97 -10.31
CA VAL A 59 0.47 -2.01 -9.68
C VAL A 59 -0.93 -2.60 -9.60
N ALA A 60 -1.41 -2.77 -8.38
CA ALA A 60 -2.78 -3.20 -8.10
C ALA A 60 -3.65 -2.01 -7.72
N ARG A 61 -4.95 -2.11 -7.95
CA ARG A 61 -5.91 -1.22 -7.33
C ARG A 61 -6.29 -1.73 -5.95
N ALA A 62 -6.36 -0.84 -4.97
CA ALA A 62 -7.02 -1.13 -3.70
C ALA A 62 -8.54 -1.08 -3.86
N LEU A 63 -9.26 -1.82 -3.04
CA LEU A 63 -10.72 -1.68 -2.92
C LEU A 63 -11.06 -0.39 -2.18
N LEU A 64 -12.23 0.16 -2.44
CA LEU A 64 -12.71 1.36 -1.76
C LEU A 64 -13.63 0.99 -0.58
N PRO A 65 -13.50 1.65 0.55
CA PRO A 65 -12.46 2.61 0.94
C PRO A 65 -11.07 1.99 1.02
N THR A 66 -10.03 2.79 0.75
CA THR A 66 -8.64 2.35 0.80
C THR A 66 -8.15 2.23 2.24
N THR A 67 -8.65 1.24 2.95
CA THR A 67 -8.33 0.96 4.36
C THR A 67 -7.87 -0.47 4.51
N THR A 68 -7.06 -0.73 5.52
CA THR A 68 -6.63 -2.08 5.87
C THR A 68 -7.81 -3.01 6.13
N GLU A 69 -8.86 -2.53 6.80
CA GLU A 69 -10.04 -3.35 7.11
C GLU A 69 -10.68 -3.94 5.86
N VAL A 70 -10.83 -3.12 4.81
CA VAL A 70 -11.42 -3.55 3.53
C VAL A 70 -10.44 -4.35 2.68
N ASN A 71 -9.18 -3.96 2.65
CA ASN A 71 -8.20 -4.50 1.71
C ASN A 71 -7.41 -5.71 2.22
N LYS A 72 -7.38 -5.96 3.52
CA LYS A 72 -6.73 -7.16 4.08
C LYS A 72 -7.24 -8.46 3.47
N VAL A 73 -8.50 -8.50 3.02
CA VAL A 73 -9.08 -9.70 2.39
C VAL A 73 -8.39 -10.08 1.07
N GLU A 74 -7.81 -9.10 0.39
CA GLU A 74 -7.04 -9.33 -0.84
C GLU A 74 -5.74 -10.10 -0.58
N LEU A 75 -5.21 -10.02 0.64
CA LEU A 75 -3.98 -10.66 1.07
C LEU A 75 -4.21 -11.93 1.89
N GLN A 76 -5.38 -12.10 2.51
CA GLN A 76 -5.70 -13.26 3.36
C GLN A 76 -5.67 -14.60 2.62
N HIS A 77 -5.83 -14.59 1.29
CA HIS A 77 -5.79 -15.81 0.46
C HIS A 77 -4.36 -16.25 0.10
N LEU A 78 -3.36 -15.52 0.56
CA LEU A 78 -1.96 -15.92 0.44
C LEU A 78 -1.54 -16.85 1.59
N SER A 79 -2.50 -17.31 2.40
CA SER A 79 -2.30 -17.99 3.68
C SER A 79 -1.68 -19.40 3.61
N ASP A 80 -1.51 -19.96 2.44
CA ASP A 80 -0.80 -21.24 2.27
C ASP A 80 0.73 -21.06 2.14
N VAL A 81 1.19 -19.84 2.06
CA VAL A 81 2.59 -19.45 2.10
C VAL A 81 2.82 -18.76 3.43
N ASP A 82 3.96 -18.98 4.05
CA ASP A 82 4.35 -18.37 5.33
C ASP A 82 4.26 -16.82 5.22
N ILE A 83 3.03 -16.29 5.28
CA ILE A 83 2.78 -14.86 5.36
C ILE A 83 3.21 -14.45 6.75
N GLN A 84 4.51 -14.21 6.89
CA GLN A 84 4.96 -13.42 8.01
C GLN A 84 4.49 -12.01 7.74
N THR A 85 3.27 -11.73 8.16
CA THR A 85 2.78 -10.38 8.37
C THR A 85 3.63 -9.75 9.47
N MET A 86 4.83 -9.34 9.14
CA MET A 86 5.42 -8.24 9.88
C MET A 86 4.59 -7.03 9.44
N LYS A 87 3.53 -6.80 10.18
CA LYS A 87 2.84 -5.54 10.16
C LYS A 87 3.84 -4.52 10.70
N VAL A 88 4.64 -3.96 9.82
CA VAL A 88 5.32 -2.71 10.10
C VAL A 88 4.21 -1.66 10.03
N GLY A 89 3.42 -1.59 11.10
CA GLY A 89 2.33 -0.64 11.27
C GLY A 89 2.82 0.79 11.37
N ASP A 90 4.11 0.99 11.27
CA ASP A 90 4.76 2.25 11.53
C ASP A 90 4.58 3.23 10.37
N LEU A 91 4.53 2.78 9.12
CA LEU A 91 4.35 3.67 7.97
C LEU A 91 2.94 4.26 7.95
N ASP A 92 1.91 3.42 8.04
CA ASP A 92 0.51 3.86 8.10
C ASP A 92 0.23 4.66 9.37
N SER A 93 0.74 4.21 10.52
CA SER A 93 0.61 4.93 11.80
C SER A 93 1.28 6.31 11.75
N MET A 94 2.45 6.44 11.11
CA MET A 94 3.12 7.73 10.96
C MET A 94 2.31 8.68 10.08
N ALA A 95 1.73 8.19 9.00
CA ALA A 95 0.90 8.98 8.11
C ALA A 95 -0.38 9.49 8.80
N HIS A 96 -0.91 8.74 9.78
CA HIS A 96 -2.08 9.15 10.55
C HIS A 96 -1.77 10.11 11.71
N GLN A 97 -0.52 10.37 12.05
CA GLN A 97 -0.16 11.33 13.08
C GLN A 97 -0.46 12.77 12.63
N SER A 98 -1.45 13.39 13.23
CA SER A 98 -1.96 14.71 12.85
C SER A 98 -0.95 15.86 13.03
N SER A 99 0.03 15.71 13.90
CA SER A 99 1.02 16.73 14.25
C SER A 99 2.24 16.77 13.32
N ASN A 100 2.51 15.70 12.60
CA ASN A 100 3.71 15.52 11.79
C ASN A 100 3.35 15.21 10.34
N ARG A 101 2.67 16.14 9.67
CA ARG A 101 2.27 15.94 8.27
C ARG A 101 3.45 16.19 7.32
N TYR A 102 3.35 15.52 6.16
CA TYR A 102 4.23 15.81 5.03
C TYR A 102 4.44 17.33 4.87
N PRO A 103 5.66 17.82 4.64
CA PRO A 103 6.88 17.05 4.34
C PRO A 103 7.69 16.60 5.57
N ASN A 104 7.28 16.94 6.79
CA ASN A 104 8.10 16.77 7.99
C ASN A 104 8.35 15.29 8.34
N THR A 105 7.43 14.39 7.96
CA THR A 105 7.52 12.96 8.26
C THR A 105 8.30 12.16 7.23
N ILE A 106 8.52 12.71 6.02
CA ILE A 106 9.05 11.94 4.88
C ILE A 106 10.39 11.24 5.18
N ILE A 107 11.28 11.86 5.91
CA ILE A 107 12.56 11.25 6.27
C ILE A 107 12.38 10.07 7.22
N SER A 108 11.43 10.17 8.16
CA SER A 108 11.12 9.08 9.07
C SER A 108 10.43 7.93 8.34
N GLU A 109 9.54 8.23 7.43
CA GLU A 109 8.86 7.25 6.59
C GLU A 109 9.86 6.54 5.67
N MET A 110 10.80 7.27 5.06
CA MET A 110 11.89 6.66 4.27
C MET A 110 12.71 5.68 5.10
N ARG A 111 13.03 6.02 6.35
CA ARG A 111 13.75 5.11 7.24
C ARG A 111 12.94 3.84 7.55
N ILE A 112 11.65 4.00 7.84
CA ILE A 112 10.75 2.86 8.07
C ILE A 112 10.74 1.91 6.86
N VAL A 113 10.62 2.46 5.65
CA VAL A 113 10.63 1.65 4.43
C VAL A 113 12.01 1.02 4.19
N GLU A 114 13.10 1.77 4.39
CA GLU A 114 14.46 1.27 4.25
C GLU A 114 14.72 0.13 5.24
N ASP A 115 14.43 0.33 6.53
CA ASP A 115 14.61 -0.69 7.57
C ASP A 115 13.76 -1.95 7.30
N ALA A 116 12.54 -1.79 6.79
CA ALA A 116 11.70 -2.90 6.41
C ALA A 116 12.30 -3.70 5.24
N VAL A 117 12.74 -3.03 4.18
CA VAL A 117 13.32 -3.69 3.00
C VAL A 117 14.65 -4.35 3.34
N GLU A 118 15.54 -3.68 4.07
CA GLU A 118 16.80 -4.26 4.56
C GLU A 118 16.56 -5.47 5.47
N GLY A 119 15.57 -5.38 6.35
CA GLY A 119 15.16 -6.49 7.20
C GLY A 119 14.69 -7.72 6.41
N ILE A 120 13.94 -7.51 5.33
CA ILE A 120 13.49 -8.57 4.43
C ILE A 120 14.69 -9.23 3.74
N ILE A 121 15.59 -8.42 3.18
CA ILE A 121 16.79 -8.88 2.48
C ILE A 121 17.62 -9.78 3.38
N ASN A 122 17.88 -9.34 4.60
CA ASN A 122 18.69 -10.07 5.56
C ASN A 122 18.03 -11.37 6.06
N LYS A 123 16.70 -11.31 6.29
CA LYS A 123 15.97 -12.44 6.88
C LYS A 123 15.71 -13.57 5.88
N TYR A 124 15.49 -13.22 4.62
CA TYR A 124 15.02 -14.17 3.59
C TYR A 124 16.01 -14.32 2.44
N ALA A 125 17.31 -14.27 2.74
CA ALA A 125 18.35 -14.47 1.74
C ALA A 125 18.13 -15.76 0.93
N GLY A 126 18.23 -15.66 -0.39
CA GLY A 126 18.05 -16.78 -1.31
C GLY A 126 16.59 -17.19 -1.57
N LYS A 127 15.62 -16.43 -1.06
CA LYS A 127 14.19 -16.65 -1.30
C LYS A 127 13.64 -15.70 -2.36
N LYS A 128 12.59 -16.14 -3.06
CA LYS A 128 11.76 -15.27 -3.88
C LYS A 128 10.72 -14.58 -3.02
N ILE A 129 10.80 -13.28 -2.92
CA ILE A 129 9.99 -12.47 -2.02
C ILE A 129 9.10 -11.54 -2.84
N ALA A 130 7.83 -11.46 -2.47
CA ALA A 130 6.93 -10.41 -2.94
C ALA A 130 6.65 -9.44 -1.79
N ILE A 131 7.05 -8.18 -1.96
CA ILE A 131 6.61 -7.10 -1.09
C ILE A 131 5.24 -6.67 -1.59
N VAL A 132 4.24 -6.74 -0.73
CA VAL A 132 2.85 -6.44 -1.05
C VAL A 132 2.31 -5.36 -0.11
N SER A 133 1.31 -4.61 -0.58
CA SER A 133 0.57 -3.66 0.25
C SER A 133 -0.92 -3.84 0.03
N ASP A 134 -1.69 -3.50 1.03
CA ASP A 134 -3.15 -3.48 0.99
C ASP A 134 -3.68 -2.19 0.38
N HIS A 135 -3.05 -1.05 0.67
CA HIS A 135 -3.36 0.26 0.10
C HIS A 135 -2.14 1.18 0.09
N GLY A 136 -2.27 2.34 -0.51
CA GLY A 136 -1.29 3.43 -0.43
C GLY A 136 -1.80 4.58 0.42
N LEU A 137 -0.96 5.56 0.65
CA LEU A 137 -1.27 6.77 1.39
C LEU A 137 -1.51 7.94 0.43
N THR A 138 -2.60 8.66 0.65
CA THR A 138 -2.94 9.81 -0.21
C THR A 138 -2.60 11.11 0.52
N TYR A 139 -1.35 11.51 0.46
CA TYR A 139 -0.86 12.72 1.14
C TYR A 139 -1.59 13.99 0.73
N LEU A 140 -1.95 14.12 -0.55
CA LEU A 140 -2.63 15.34 -1.04
C LEU A 140 -3.97 15.59 -0.37
N SER A 141 -4.72 14.54 -0.03
CA SER A 141 -5.98 14.69 0.69
C SER A 141 -5.81 15.18 2.12
N GLN A 142 -4.67 14.83 2.74
CA GLN A 142 -4.32 15.32 4.09
C GLN A 142 -3.93 16.79 4.09
N LEU A 143 -3.23 17.25 3.05
CA LEU A 143 -2.80 18.64 2.92
C LEU A 143 -3.98 19.61 2.75
N GLN A 144 -5.07 19.16 2.15
CA GLN A 144 -6.23 20.02 1.85
C GLN A 144 -7.43 19.87 2.80
N GLY A 145 -7.31 19.00 3.81
CA GLY A 145 -8.38 18.80 4.80
C GLY A 145 -9.62 18.06 4.32
N GLY A 146 -9.59 17.54 3.09
CA GLY A 146 -10.69 16.82 2.47
C GLY A 146 -11.88 17.70 2.01
N LEU A 147 -12.76 17.15 1.19
CA LEU A 147 -13.97 17.81 0.72
C LEU A 147 -15.17 17.41 1.61
N ASN A 148 -15.82 18.39 2.21
CA ASN A 148 -17.12 18.20 2.83
C ASN A 148 -18.22 18.43 1.79
N LEU A 149 -18.81 17.34 1.29
CA LEU A 149 -19.92 17.40 0.35
C LEU A 149 -21.25 17.26 1.10
N ALA A 150 -22.17 18.19 0.88
CA ALA A 150 -23.52 18.10 1.46
C ALA A 150 -24.23 16.82 0.97
N GLY A 151 -24.79 16.04 1.89
CA GLY A 151 -25.46 14.77 1.57
C GLY A 151 -24.55 13.54 1.47
N PHE A 152 -23.27 13.71 1.74
CA PHE A 152 -22.32 12.61 1.79
C PHE A 152 -21.73 12.45 3.20
N ASP A 153 -21.45 11.22 3.58
CA ASP A 153 -20.57 10.92 4.71
C ASP A 153 -19.15 10.80 4.18
N SER A 154 -18.25 11.59 4.73
CA SER A 154 -16.82 11.49 4.42
C SER A 154 -16.15 10.59 5.45
N ASP A 155 -15.29 9.72 4.98
CA ASP A 155 -14.48 8.84 5.81
C ASP A 155 -12.99 9.06 5.53
N HIS A 156 -12.13 8.60 6.44
CA HIS A 156 -10.67 8.67 6.31
C HIS A 156 -10.16 10.05 5.91
N HIS A 157 -10.50 11.05 6.71
CA HIS A 157 -10.06 12.44 6.51
C HIS A 157 -10.47 13.04 5.16
N GLY A 158 -11.63 12.62 4.62
CA GLY A 158 -12.15 13.12 3.35
C GLY A 158 -11.56 12.46 2.11
N ARG A 159 -10.89 11.32 2.25
CA ARG A 159 -10.39 10.54 1.11
C ARG A 159 -11.50 9.81 0.35
N LEU A 160 -12.61 9.53 1.02
CA LEU A 160 -13.79 8.88 0.48
C LEU A 160 -15.04 9.62 0.90
N ALA A 161 -15.97 9.82 -0.02
CA ALA A 161 -17.30 10.34 0.28
C ALA A 161 -18.36 9.36 -0.25
N VAL A 162 -19.21 8.88 0.67
CA VAL A 162 -20.32 7.97 0.35
C VAL A 162 -21.64 8.71 0.46
N CYS A 163 -22.48 8.59 -0.56
CA CYS A 163 -23.81 9.19 -0.54
C CYS A 163 -24.65 8.61 0.58
N LYS A 164 -25.26 9.47 1.41
CA LYS A 164 -26.21 9.03 2.44
C LYS A 164 -27.42 8.41 1.77
N ILE A 165 -27.69 7.13 2.05
CA ILE A 165 -28.86 6.42 1.51
C ILE A 165 -30.11 7.19 1.89
N GLY A 166 -30.93 7.58 0.90
CA GLY A 166 -32.19 8.30 1.08
C GLY A 166 -32.12 9.82 0.94
N LYS A 167 -30.97 10.39 0.62
CA LYS A 167 -30.81 11.84 0.35
C LYS A 167 -30.24 12.17 -1.04
N ALA A 168 -30.38 11.29 -2.00
CA ALA A 168 -30.20 11.66 -3.40
C ALA A 168 -31.37 12.61 -3.75
N THR A 169 -31.20 13.90 -3.53
CA THR A 169 -32.09 14.90 -4.09
C THR A 169 -31.76 15.01 -5.58
N ASN A 170 -32.77 14.80 -6.39
CA ASN A 170 -32.80 15.01 -7.84
C ASN A 170 -32.15 16.32 -8.24
#